data_d197277fe042e0189ea3c0ef82c62232
#
_entry.id   d197277fe042e0189ea3c0ef82c62232
#
_cell.length_a   1.000
_cell.length_b   1.000
_cell.length_c   1.000
_cell.angle_alpha   90.00
_cell.angle_beta   90.00
_cell.angle_gamma   90.00
#
_symmetry.space_group_name_H-M   'P 1'
#
loop_
_entity.id
_entity.type
_entity.pdbx_description
1 polymer ?
#
loop_
_entity_poly.entity_id
_entity_poly.type
_entity_poly.pdbx_seq_one_letter_code
_entity_poly.pdbx_strand_id
1 'polypeptide(L)'
;MLVGGSGWAGVRMGLTVAARACVWGLVCGCSVAAQTPENASAPTLHVYTNLVQIPTLVLRHDHQPLPRIDERRFFVSLDGGPKLRVTHARLEGDDPISLAILMDLSQSSPTVLASADEAIASLAPLSLHAKDEVSIYGLDCQLIHPADKAATDAATLKQQVDLVLQKSESRNQIDAERRCQNPSYLWDSLATIVQTLSNRPGRRVILAVTDGVDRGSRNSWNALRYFAQTKSVAIFGLVQPGDLKFTPDEDRFNSVCELSGGMLLRTSANDLVKQLAWAVKLIRGRYIVEFPRPVTTVAGHHSMDITISTRPDAFIRPAGSEFPHDDPSILNDPTTVPPDPSRTPELGNRKVLTPH
;
A
#
# COMPACT_ATOMS: atom_id res chain seq x y z
N MET A 1 -58.92 -3.45 -19.71
CA MET A 1 -58.69 -4.02 -21.06
C MET A 1 -57.44 -4.86 -20.93
N LEU A 2 -57.60 -6.15 -20.70
CA LEU A 2 -57.66 -7.25 -21.68
C LEU A 2 -56.32 -7.39 -22.39
N VAL A 3 -55.60 -8.40 -22.24
CA VAL A 3 -55.62 -9.86 -22.50
C VAL A 3 -54.28 -10.17 -23.15
N GLY A 4 -53.55 -11.11 -22.90
CA GLY A 4 -53.45 -12.53 -22.88
C GLY A 4 -52.02 -12.86 -23.21
N GLY A 5 -51.38 -13.94 -22.90
CA GLY A 5 -51.81 -15.27 -22.75
C GLY A 5 -50.86 -16.21 -23.42
N SER A 6 -50.60 -17.31 -22.78
CA SER A 6 -50.26 -18.64 -23.27
C SER A 6 -48.83 -18.89 -23.81
N GLY A 7 -48.09 -19.95 -23.46
CA GLY A 7 -48.47 -21.26 -22.97
C GLY A 7 -47.89 -22.34 -23.90
N TRP A 8 -47.66 -23.53 -23.34
CA TRP A 8 -47.43 -24.85 -23.95
C TRP A 8 -46.00 -25.36 -23.88
N ALA A 9 -45.71 -26.30 -22.98
CA ALA A 9 -45.96 -27.77 -23.03
C ALA A 9 -44.92 -28.49 -23.92
N GLY A 10 -44.09 -29.35 -23.52
CA GLY A 10 -44.32 -30.65 -22.86
C GLY A 10 -44.43 -31.78 -23.87
N VAL A 11 -43.42 -32.64 -23.99
CA VAL A 11 -43.64 -33.99 -24.49
C VAL A 11 -42.72 -34.99 -23.80
N ARG A 12 -43.39 -35.97 -23.18
CA ARG A 12 -42.86 -37.27 -22.72
C ARG A 12 -42.95 -38.27 -23.86
N MET A 13 -42.20 -39.35 -23.73
CA MET A 13 -42.44 -40.74 -24.17
C MET A 13 -41.15 -41.31 -24.75
N GLY A 14 -40.76 -42.51 -24.56
CA GLY A 14 -41.34 -43.66 -23.94
C GLY A 14 -40.39 -44.86 -23.97
N LEU A 15 -40.69 -45.81 -23.15
CA LEU A 15 -40.06 -47.14 -23.00
C LEU A 15 -39.95 -47.94 -24.30
N THR A 16 -38.90 -48.76 -24.40
CA THR A 16 -39.13 -50.16 -24.85
C THR A 16 -38.06 -51.11 -24.26
N VAL A 17 -38.55 -52.17 -23.69
CA VAL A 17 -37.94 -53.38 -23.16
C VAL A 17 -37.62 -54.33 -24.27
N ALA A 18 -36.50 -55.04 -24.25
CA ALA A 18 -36.37 -56.35 -24.80
C ALA A 18 -35.24 -57.16 -24.15
N ALA A 19 -35.62 -58.36 -23.75
CA ALA A 19 -34.87 -59.33 -22.98
C ALA A 19 -34.15 -60.37 -23.88
N ARG A 20 -33.33 -61.20 -23.19
CA ARG A 20 -32.74 -62.50 -23.59
C ARG A 20 -31.31 -62.36 -24.16
N ALA A 21 -30.32 -63.21 -23.82
CA ALA A 21 -30.32 -64.59 -23.31
C ALA A 21 -28.97 -64.91 -22.66
N CYS A 22 -28.97 -65.89 -21.78
CA CYS A 22 -27.84 -66.50 -21.11
C CYS A 22 -26.80 -67.12 -22.03
N VAL A 23 -25.51 -66.96 -21.77
CA VAL A 23 -24.48 -67.96 -22.08
C VAL A 23 -23.54 -68.08 -20.90
N TRP A 24 -23.46 -69.21 -20.28
CA TRP A 24 -22.53 -69.63 -19.28
C TRP A 24 -21.13 -69.81 -19.91
N GLY A 25 -20.16 -69.01 -19.39
CA GLY A 25 -18.76 -69.24 -19.69
C GLY A 25 -17.99 -69.12 -18.38
N LEU A 26 -17.63 -70.26 -17.79
CA LEU A 26 -16.72 -70.34 -16.67
C LEU A 26 -15.30 -69.96 -17.17
N VAL A 27 -14.84 -68.78 -16.80
CA VAL A 27 -13.42 -68.41 -16.96
C VAL A 27 -12.87 -68.13 -15.55
N CYS A 28 -12.01 -69.01 -15.08
CA CYS A 28 -11.11 -68.78 -13.94
C CYS A 28 -10.23 -67.55 -14.26
N GLY A 29 -10.64 -66.36 -13.81
CA GLY A 29 -9.83 -65.16 -13.87
C GLY A 29 -9.03 -65.02 -12.59
N CYS A 30 -7.72 -65.21 -12.65
CA CYS A 30 -6.79 -64.76 -11.63
C CYS A 30 -7.03 -63.28 -11.38
N SER A 31 -7.54 -62.96 -10.18
CA SER A 31 -7.66 -61.58 -9.74
C SER A 31 -6.21 -61.09 -9.46
N VAL A 32 -5.61 -60.49 -10.48
CA VAL A 32 -4.48 -59.58 -10.24
C VAL A 32 -5.05 -58.39 -9.52
N ALA A 33 -4.81 -58.35 -8.22
CA ALA A 33 -5.04 -57.14 -7.45
C ALA A 33 -4.16 -56.04 -8.06
N ALA A 34 -4.76 -55.19 -8.91
CA ALA A 34 -4.13 -53.96 -9.30
C ALA A 34 -3.96 -53.13 -8.03
N GLN A 35 -2.74 -53.09 -7.48
CA GLN A 35 -2.35 -52.12 -6.46
C GLN A 35 -2.51 -50.77 -7.17
N THR A 36 -3.58 -50.06 -6.81
CA THR A 36 -3.66 -48.63 -7.09
C THR A 36 -2.36 -48.00 -6.59
N PRO A 37 -1.62 -47.28 -7.44
CA PRO A 37 -0.46 -46.56 -6.95
C PRO A 37 -0.98 -45.61 -5.85
N GLU A 38 -0.59 -45.91 -4.62
CA GLU A 38 -0.74 -45.01 -3.51
C GLU A 38 -0.13 -43.67 -4.00
N ASN A 39 -0.96 -42.64 -4.12
CA ASN A 39 -0.51 -41.31 -4.48
C ASN A 39 0.46 -40.89 -3.41
N ALA A 40 1.70 -41.29 -3.53
CA ALA A 40 2.79 -40.70 -2.78
C ALA A 40 2.81 -39.24 -3.20
N SER A 41 2.11 -38.38 -2.46
CA SER A 41 2.21 -36.94 -2.63
C SER A 41 3.72 -36.61 -2.60
N ALA A 42 4.21 -36.11 -3.73
CA ALA A 42 5.60 -35.69 -3.81
C ALA A 42 5.91 -34.79 -2.62
N PRO A 43 6.98 -35.02 -1.87
CA PRO A 43 7.31 -34.21 -0.73
C PRO A 43 7.47 -32.76 -1.18
N THR A 44 6.56 -31.90 -0.74
CA THR A 44 6.64 -30.46 -1.01
C THR A 44 7.63 -29.86 -0.02
N LEU A 45 8.80 -29.47 -0.50
CA LEU A 45 9.76 -28.74 0.31
C LEU A 45 9.33 -27.28 0.42
N HIS A 46 8.98 -26.82 1.62
CA HIS A 46 8.73 -25.42 1.89
C HIS A 46 10.05 -24.69 2.19
N VAL A 47 10.45 -23.81 1.29
CA VAL A 47 11.61 -22.93 1.51
C VAL A 47 11.11 -21.61 2.08
N TYR A 48 11.38 -21.36 3.34
CA TYR A 48 11.09 -20.10 3.99
C TYR A 48 12.21 -19.09 3.72
N THR A 49 11.89 -18.01 3.02
CA THR A 49 12.82 -16.90 2.82
C THR A 49 12.39 -15.72 3.67
N ASN A 50 13.17 -15.40 4.70
CA ASN A 50 12.93 -14.26 5.56
C ASN A 50 13.44 -12.97 4.88
N LEU A 51 12.77 -12.57 3.80
CA LEU A 51 13.14 -11.43 2.98
C LEU A 51 12.36 -10.18 3.42
N VAL A 52 13.08 -9.14 3.79
CA VAL A 52 12.53 -7.84 4.16
C VAL A 52 12.47 -6.95 2.92
N GLN A 53 11.32 -6.34 2.67
CA GLN A 53 11.09 -5.42 1.56
C GLN A 53 10.75 -4.03 2.09
N ILE A 54 11.56 -3.04 1.76
CA ILE A 54 11.40 -1.67 2.24
C ILE A 54 11.22 -0.72 1.06
N PRO A 55 10.04 -0.11 0.91
CA PRO A 55 9.86 1.01 -0.02
C PRO A 55 10.74 2.18 0.42
N THR A 56 11.55 2.69 -0.48
CA THR A 56 12.54 3.71 -0.16
C THR A 56 12.52 4.83 -1.19
N LEU A 57 12.23 6.03 -0.76
CA LEU A 57 12.36 7.22 -1.62
C LEU A 57 13.84 7.57 -1.76
N VAL A 58 14.31 7.68 -3.00
CA VAL A 58 15.70 8.00 -3.32
C VAL A 58 15.75 9.11 -4.34
N LEU A 59 16.25 10.26 -3.94
CA LEU A 59 16.36 11.45 -4.77
C LEU A 59 17.77 12.05 -4.70
N ARG A 60 18.05 12.97 -5.57
CA ARG A 60 19.21 13.87 -5.42
C ARG A 60 18.99 14.78 -4.21
N HIS A 61 20.05 15.44 -3.75
CA HIS A 61 19.97 16.42 -2.65
C HIS A 61 19.02 17.60 -2.95
N ASP A 62 18.81 17.91 -4.24
CA ASP A 62 17.87 18.93 -4.74
C ASP A 62 16.44 18.36 -4.96
N HIS A 63 16.15 17.19 -4.43
CA HIS A 63 14.89 16.45 -4.52
C HIS A 63 14.45 16.07 -5.94
N GLN A 64 15.37 16.07 -6.90
CA GLN A 64 15.09 15.58 -8.24
C GLN A 64 15.33 14.07 -8.35
N PRO A 65 14.59 13.36 -9.20
CA PRO A 65 14.81 11.93 -9.43
C PRO A 65 16.24 11.63 -9.87
N LEU A 66 16.77 10.54 -9.35
CA LEU A 66 18.05 10.00 -9.78
C LEU A 66 17.86 9.06 -10.99
N PRO A 67 18.86 8.96 -11.89
CA PRO A 67 18.93 7.84 -12.83
C PRO A 67 18.89 6.51 -12.09
N ARG A 68 18.47 5.44 -12.78
CA ARG A 68 18.41 4.10 -12.20
C ARG A 68 19.74 3.72 -11.57
N ILE A 69 19.69 3.29 -10.33
CA ILE A 69 20.84 2.91 -9.53
C ILE A 69 20.95 1.39 -9.51
N ASP A 70 22.17 0.89 -9.72
CA ASP A 70 22.47 -0.55 -9.63
C ASP A 70 22.25 -1.04 -8.18
N GLU A 71 21.55 -2.15 -8.03
CA GLU A 71 21.23 -2.77 -6.73
C GLU A 71 22.44 -2.99 -5.84
N ARG A 72 23.59 -3.34 -6.45
CA ARG A 72 24.86 -3.58 -5.76
C ARG A 72 25.41 -2.36 -5.02
N ARG A 73 24.86 -1.19 -5.28
CA ARG A 73 25.26 0.08 -4.66
C ARG A 73 24.50 0.36 -3.35
N PHE A 74 23.41 -0.37 -3.10
CA PHE A 74 22.62 -0.21 -1.90
C PHE A 74 23.17 -1.03 -0.75
N PHE A 75 23.15 -0.42 0.44
CA PHE A 75 23.50 -1.05 1.70
C PHE A 75 22.48 -0.67 2.75
N VAL A 76 22.17 -1.60 3.64
CA VAL A 76 21.27 -1.40 4.77
C VAL A 76 22.04 -1.59 6.06
N SER A 77 21.85 -0.73 7.03
CA SER A 77 22.30 -0.88 8.40
C SER A 77 21.10 -0.88 9.34
N LEU A 78 21.08 -1.78 10.30
CA LEU A 78 20.05 -1.91 11.32
C LEU A 78 20.62 -1.52 12.65
N ASP A 79 19.95 -0.63 13.38
CA ASP A 79 20.31 -0.20 14.74
C ASP A 79 21.77 0.29 14.87
N GLY A 80 22.26 0.94 13.81
CA GLY A 80 23.66 1.38 13.75
C GLY A 80 24.69 0.25 13.61
N GLY A 81 24.24 -0.98 13.33
CA GLY A 81 25.09 -2.15 13.13
C GLY A 81 25.84 -2.15 11.78
N PRO A 82 26.43 -3.27 11.41
CA PRO A 82 27.21 -3.39 10.18
C PRO A 82 26.36 -3.20 8.93
N LYS A 83 27.00 -2.76 7.84
CA LYS A 83 26.35 -2.60 6.54
C LYS A 83 26.11 -3.96 5.90
N LEU A 84 24.86 -4.26 5.62
CA LEU A 84 24.40 -5.44 4.91
C LEU A 84 24.25 -5.11 3.43
N ARG A 85 24.58 -6.04 2.56
CA ARG A 85 24.26 -5.92 1.13
C ARG A 85 22.80 -6.22 0.90
N VAL A 86 22.16 -5.46 0.03
CA VAL A 86 20.83 -5.79 -0.44
C VAL A 86 20.88 -6.94 -1.45
N THR A 87 19.84 -7.75 -1.47
CA THR A 87 19.67 -8.83 -2.44
C THR A 87 19.12 -8.29 -3.75
N HIS A 88 18.14 -7.39 -3.66
CA HIS A 88 17.53 -6.73 -4.80
C HIS A 88 17.18 -5.29 -4.47
N ALA A 89 17.28 -4.43 -5.48
CA ALA A 89 16.72 -3.08 -5.46
C ALA A 89 16.07 -2.79 -6.81
N ARG A 90 14.76 -2.66 -6.84
CA ARG A 90 13.98 -2.37 -8.05
C ARG A 90 13.11 -1.15 -7.86
N LEU A 91 12.75 -0.49 -8.93
CA LEU A 91 11.74 0.57 -8.86
C LEU A 91 10.37 -0.03 -8.52
N GLU A 92 9.60 0.69 -7.72
CA GLU A 92 8.22 0.33 -7.37
C GLU A 92 7.32 0.27 -8.60
N GLY A 93 7.41 1.30 -9.46
CA GLY A 93 6.78 1.30 -10.78
C GLY A 93 5.27 1.04 -10.74
N ASP A 94 4.87 -0.06 -11.36
CA ASP A 94 3.46 -0.45 -11.52
C ASP A 94 2.92 -1.32 -10.38
N ASP A 95 3.66 -1.49 -9.28
CA ASP A 95 3.16 -2.17 -8.09
C ASP A 95 1.90 -1.46 -7.57
N PRO A 96 0.86 -2.20 -7.12
CA PRO A 96 -0.35 -1.60 -6.58
C PRO A 96 -0.06 -0.69 -5.38
N ILE A 97 -0.69 0.48 -5.36
CA ILE A 97 -0.66 1.41 -4.22
C ILE A 97 -2.03 1.47 -3.56
N SER A 98 -2.03 1.50 -2.22
CA SER A 98 -3.18 1.91 -1.41
C SER A 98 -2.94 3.35 -0.99
N LEU A 99 -3.59 4.27 -1.69
CA LEU A 99 -3.41 5.73 -1.55
C LEU A 99 -4.57 6.32 -0.76
N ALA A 100 -4.27 6.99 0.35
CA ALA A 100 -5.20 7.87 1.04
C ALA A 100 -4.87 9.32 0.71
N ILE A 101 -5.86 10.08 0.25
CA ILE A 101 -5.72 11.52 0.03
C ILE A 101 -6.49 12.24 1.13
N LEU A 102 -5.79 13.02 1.93
CA LEU A 102 -6.36 13.86 2.99
C LEU A 102 -6.38 15.32 2.53
N MET A 103 -7.56 15.92 2.55
CA MET A 103 -7.76 17.35 2.32
C MET A 103 -8.05 18.03 3.67
N ASP A 104 -7.20 18.94 4.08
CA ASP A 104 -7.43 19.74 5.28
C ASP A 104 -8.35 20.93 4.93
N LEU A 105 -9.60 20.86 5.40
CA LEU A 105 -10.64 21.83 5.14
C LEU A 105 -10.68 22.94 6.19
N SER A 106 -9.90 22.78 7.28
CA SER A 106 -9.97 23.67 8.45
C SER A 106 -9.34 25.05 8.19
N GLN A 107 -8.32 25.11 7.36
CA GLN A 107 -7.52 26.31 7.08
C GLN A 107 -7.26 26.52 5.59
N SER A 108 -7.69 25.59 4.76
CA SER A 108 -7.44 25.69 3.32
C SER A 108 -8.17 26.90 2.74
N SER A 109 -7.43 27.69 1.97
CA SER A 109 -8.03 28.77 1.20
C SER A 109 -9.17 28.23 0.33
N PRO A 110 -10.34 28.88 0.27
CA PRO A 110 -11.43 28.46 -0.61
C PRO A 110 -11.01 28.24 -2.06
N THR A 111 -9.97 28.95 -2.52
CA THR A 111 -9.44 28.81 -3.88
C THR A 111 -8.70 27.48 -4.10
N VAL A 112 -8.06 26.90 -3.07
CA VAL A 112 -7.42 25.58 -3.19
C VAL A 112 -8.44 24.47 -3.16
N LEU A 113 -9.45 24.61 -2.30
CA LEU A 113 -10.54 23.65 -2.22
C LEU A 113 -11.38 23.63 -3.51
N ALA A 114 -11.60 24.80 -4.11
CA ALA A 114 -12.34 24.90 -5.37
C ALA A 114 -11.65 24.19 -6.56
N SER A 115 -10.35 23.94 -6.47
CA SER A 115 -9.60 23.21 -7.49
C SER A 115 -9.25 21.78 -7.09
N ALA A 116 -9.55 21.37 -5.86
CA ALA A 116 -9.13 20.06 -5.34
C ALA A 116 -9.86 18.91 -6.02
N ASP A 117 -11.15 19.08 -6.35
CA ASP A 117 -11.96 18.07 -7.03
C ASP A 117 -11.41 17.76 -8.43
N GLU A 118 -11.11 18.79 -9.21
CA GLU A 118 -10.54 18.67 -10.55
C GLU A 118 -9.10 18.14 -10.46
N ALA A 119 -8.30 18.63 -9.51
CA ALA A 119 -6.92 18.21 -9.32
C ALA A 119 -6.82 16.73 -8.95
N ILE A 120 -7.65 16.25 -8.04
CA ILE A 120 -7.67 14.83 -7.63
C ILE A 120 -8.23 13.95 -8.75
N ALA A 121 -9.31 14.39 -9.42
CA ALA A 121 -9.87 13.68 -10.57
C ALA A 121 -8.85 13.51 -11.71
N SER A 122 -7.98 14.51 -11.92
CA SER A 122 -6.93 14.46 -12.95
C SER A 122 -5.86 13.39 -12.69
N LEU A 123 -5.74 12.89 -11.45
CA LEU A 123 -4.79 11.80 -11.15
C LEU A 123 -5.17 10.49 -11.84
N ALA A 124 -6.47 10.22 -12.04
CA ALA A 124 -6.96 8.98 -12.61
C ALA A 124 -6.34 8.67 -13.98
N PRO A 125 -6.40 9.57 -15.00
CA PRO A 125 -5.84 9.26 -16.30
C PRO A 125 -4.31 9.38 -16.37
N LEU A 126 -3.69 10.11 -15.43
CA LEU A 126 -2.27 10.50 -15.56
C LEU A 126 -1.33 9.66 -14.70
N SER A 127 -1.80 9.14 -13.57
CA SER A 127 -0.90 8.65 -12.52
C SER A 127 -1.40 7.42 -11.78
N LEU A 128 -2.69 7.11 -11.82
CA LEU A 128 -3.28 5.97 -11.15
C LEU A 128 -3.49 4.80 -12.11
N HIS A 129 -3.33 3.59 -11.61
CA HIS A 129 -3.51 2.35 -12.35
C HIS A 129 -4.76 1.62 -11.84
N ALA A 130 -5.34 0.74 -12.66
CA ALA A 130 -6.56 -0.01 -12.32
C ALA A 130 -6.42 -0.91 -11.09
N LYS A 131 -5.19 -1.24 -10.67
CA LYS A 131 -4.91 -2.07 -9.49
C LYS A 131 -4.72 -1.24 -8.22
N ASP A 132 -4.71 0.08 -8.31
CA ASP A 132 -4.56 0.95 -7.16
C ASP A 132 -5.88 1.05 -6.40
N GLU A 133 -5.77 1.26 -5.10
CA GLU A 133 -6.90 1.59 -4.24
C GLU A 133 -6.76 3.04 -3.76
N VAL A 134 -7.79 3.84 -3.93
CA VAL A 134 -7.79 5.23 -3.48
C VAL A 134 -8.87 5.43 -2.42
N SER A 135 -8.57 6.18 -1.38
CA SER A 135 -9.52 6.61 -0.35
C SER A 135 -9.40 8.12 -0.17
N ILE A 136 -10.53 8.83 -0.14
CA ILE A 136 -10.56 10.29 0.02
C ILE A 136 -11.03 10.64 1.44
N TYR A 137 -10.30 11.53 2.08
CA TYR A 137 -10.57 12.02 3.42
C TYR A 137 -10.63 13.54 3.44
N GLY A 138 -11.51 14.08 4.26
CA GLY A 138 -11.51 15.49 4.61
C GLY A 138 -11.29 15.68 6.10
N LEU A 139 -10.53 16.67 6.47
CA LEU A 139 -10.33 17.10 7.85
C LEU A 139 -10.89 18.49 8.04
N ASP A 140 -11.97 18.59 8.81
CA ASP A 140 -12.39 19.84 9.42
C ASP A 140 -12.17 19.75 10.95
N CYS A 141 -13.17 19.84 11.80
CA CYS A 141 -13.02 19.44 13.21
C CYS A 141 -13.06 17.91 13.41
N GLN A 142 -13.42 17.17 12.40
CA GLN A 142 -13.54 15.73 12.43
C GLN A 142 -13.03 15.15 11.11
N LEU A 143 -12.54 13.92 11.17
CA LEU A 143 -12.19 13.22 9.95
C LEU A 143 -13.45 12.77 9.21
N ILE A 144 -13.60 13.25 7.97
CA ILE A 144 -14.69 12.90 7.06
C ILE A 144 -14.17 11.81 6.13
N HIS A 145 -14.90 10.69 6.08
CA HIS A 145 -14.58 9.60 5.18
C HIS A 145 -15.87 9.09 4.53
N PRO A 146 -16.12 9.41 3.26
CA PRO A 146 -17.40 9.06 2.62
C PRO A 146 -17.49 7.59 2.23
N ALA A 147 -16.38 6.96 1.82
CA ALA A 147 -16.33 5.57 1.40
C ALA A 147 -14.95 4.96 1.64
N ASP A 148 -14.91 3.68 1.98
CA ASP A 148 -13.66 2.96 2.27
C ASP A 148 -12.74 2.82 1.06
N LYS A 149 -13.30 2.77 -0.15
CA LYS A 149 -12.56 2.64 -1.40
C LYS A 149 -13.28 3.41 -2.50
N ALA A 150 -12.53 4.11 -3.31
CA ALA A 150 -13.01 4.69 -4.55
C ALA A 150 -12.37 3.94 -5.74
N ALA A 151 -13.12 3.80 -6.82
CA ALA A 151 -12.55 3.40 -8.09
C ALA A 151 -11.56 4.48 -8.57
N THR A 152 -10.54 4.05 -9.33
CA THR A 152 -9.47 4.93 -9.81
C THR A 152 -9.85 5.67 -11.09
N ASP A 153 -11.14 5.86 -11.37
CA ASP A 153 -11.63 6.68 -12.47
C ASP A 153 -11.94 8.12 -12.02
N ALA A 154 -11.79 9.06 -12.93
CA ALA A 154 -11.91 10.49 -12.65
C ALA A 154 -13.29 10.89 -12.12
N ALA A 155 -14.38 10.27 -12.61
CA ALA A 155 -15.73 10.60 -12.20
C ALA A 155 -16.00 10.19 -10.75
N THR A 156 -15.58 8.97 -10.38
CA THR A 156 -15.70 8.46 -9.01
C THR A 156 -14.86 9.28 -8.04
N LEU A 157 -13.60 9.61 -8.39
CA LEU A 157 -12.75 10.43 -7.54
C LEU A 157 -13.35 11.82 -7.31
N LYS A 158 -13.84 12.47 -8.37
CA LYS A 158 -14.52 13.76 -8.26
C LYS A 158 -15.73 13.66 -7.34
N GLN A 159 -16.59 12.67 -7.54
CA GLN A 159 -17.76 12.45 -6.70
C GLN A 159 -17.40 12.27 -5.22
N GLN A 160 -16.31 11.55 -4.91
CA GLN A 160 -15.87 11.37 -3.52
C GLN A 160 -15.37 12.67 -2.90
N VAL A 161 -14.66 13.50 -3.65
CA VAL A 161 -14.25 14.84 -3.21
C VAL A 161 -15.48 15.71 -2.94
N ASP A 162 -16.42 15.76 -3.88
CA ASP A 162 -17.67 16.53 -3.75
C ASP A 162 -18.45 16.10 -2.49
N LEU A 163 -18.55 14.80 -2.21
CA LEU A 163 -19.17 14.29 -0.99
C LEU A 163 -18.46 14.72 0.29
N VAL A 164 -17.15 14.79 0.28
CA VAL A 164 -16.37 15.30 1.43
C VAL A 164 -16.67 16.78 1.65
N LEU A 165 -16.61 17.58 0.61
CA LEU A 165 -16.89 19.02 0.67
C LEU A 165 -18.32 19.29 1.14
N GLN A 166 -19.31 18.61 0.56
CA GLN A 166 -20.73 18.72 0.92
C GLN A 166 -20.97 18.35 2.39
N LYS A 167 -20.36 17.28 2.90
CA LYS A 167 -20.48 16.89 4.31
C LYS A 167 -19.88 17.93 5.25
N SER A 168 -18.78 18.56 4.88
CA SER A 168 -18.18 19.64 5.66
C SER A 168 -19.07 20.88 5.66
N GLU A 169 -19.58 21.31 4.50
CA GLU A 169 -20.49 22.45 4.38
C GLU A 169 -21.78 22.24 5.16
N SER A 170 -22.40 21.06 5.05
CA SER A 170 -23.65 20.74 5.75
C SER A 170 -23.50 20.85 7.26
N ARG A 171 -22.36 20.42 7.81
CA ARG A 171 -22.08 20.58 9.25
C ARG A 171 -21.92 22.04 9.64
N ASN A 172 -21.26 22.85 8.84
CA ASN A 172 -21.05 24.25 9.10
C ASN A 172 -22.36 25.06 9.04
N GLN A 173 -23.39 24.59 8.30
CA GLN A 173 -24.71 25.21 8.22
C GLN A 173 -25.61 24.84 9.40
N ILE A 174 -25.58 23.58 9.85
CA ILE A 174 -26.44 23.09 10.92
C ILE A 174 -26.05 23.65 12.29
N ASP A 175 -24.80 23.92 12.48
CA ASP A 175 -24.19 24.28 13.79
C ASP A 175 -23.49 25.64 13.72
N ALA A 176 -24.22 26.68 13.30
CA ALA A 176 -23.69 28.04 13.24
C ALA A 176 -23.20 28.57 14.61
N GLU A 177 -23.75 28.06 15.73
CA GLU A 177 -23.31 28.34 17.10
C GLU A 177 -22.21 27.40 17.56
N ARG A 178 -22.09 26.20 16.96
CA ARG A 178 -21.04 25.19 17.21
C ARG A 178 -20.12 25.04 16.01
N ARG A 179 -19.98 26.10 15.19
CA ARG A 179 -18.98 26.07 14.13
C ARG A 179 -17.71 25.54 14.70
N CYS A 180 -17.11 24.62 13.97
CA CYS A 180 -15.77 24.13 14.22
C CYS A 180 -14.83 25.27 14.59
N GLN A 181 -14.87 25.71 15.85
CA GLN A 181 -13.99 26.75 16.36
C GLN A 181 -12.61 26.13 16.63
N ASN A 182 -11.99 25.68 15.55
CA ASN A 182 -10.57 25.33 15.52
C ASN A 182 -10.04 24.30 16.52
N PRO A 183 -10.22 23.04 16.36
CA PRO A 183 -8.95 22.31 16.27
C PRO A 183 -8.87 21.43 15.02
N SER A 184 -7.84 21.62 14.22
CA SER A 184 -7.41 20.65 13.25
C SER A 184 -6.66 19.56 14.01
N TYR A 185 -7.28 18.41 14.21
CA TYR A 185 -6.66 17.23 14.83
C TYR A 185 -5.82 16.48 13.78
N LEU A 186 -4.81 17.15 13.24
CA LEU A 186 -4.03 16.64 12.10
C LEU A 186 -3.34 15.31 12.44
N TRP A 187 -2.65 15.25 13.57
CA TRP A 187 -1.90 14.05 13.97
C TRP A 187 -2.82 12.86 14.27
N ASP A 188 -3.95 13.10 14.95
CA ASP A 188 -4.93 12.05 15.24
C ASP A 188 -5.61 11.55 13.97
N SER A 189 -5.91 12.43 13.04
CA SER A 189 -6.51 12.10 11.73
C SER A 189 -5.55 11.28 10.88
N LEU A 190 -4.31 11.70 10.77
CA LEU A 190 -3.27 10.94 10.07
C LEU A 190 -3.03 9.57 10.72
N ALA A 191 -3.02 9.49 12.05
CA ALA A 191 -2.88 8.20 12.75
C ALA A 191 -4.06 7.27 12.47
N THR A 192 -5.28 7.79 12.39
CA THR A 192 -6.48 7.01 12.00
C THR A 192 -6.36 6.48 10.57
N ILE A 193 -5.86 7.31 9.65
CA ILE A 193 -5.64 6.89 8.26
C ILE A 193 -4.52 5.84 8.17
N VAL A 194 -3.42 6.01 8.92
CA VAL A 194 -2.36 5.00 9.03
C VAL A 194 -2.92 3.66 9.49
N GLN A 195 -3.76 3.66 10.54
CA GLN A 195 -4.41 2.44 11.03
C GLN A 195 -5.28 1.79 9.97
N THR A 196 -6.05 2.58 9.22
CA THR A 196 -6.91 2.07 8.14
C THR A 196 -6.08 1.45 7.01
N LEU A 197 -5.03 2.14 6.59
CA LEU A 197 -4.15 1.66 5.53
C LEU A 197 -3.34 0.44 5.96
N SER A 198 -3.02 0.28 7.25
CA SER A 198 -2.22 -0.85 7.74
C SER A 198 -2.82 -2.22 7.39
N ASN A 199 -4.14 -2.27 7.19
CA ASN A 199 -4.91 -3.45 6.83
C ASN A 199 -5.10 -3.61 5.30
N ARG A 200 -4.53 -2.70 4.50
CA ARG A 200 -4.66 -2.73 3.03
C ARG A 200 -3.47 -3.43 2.38
N PRO A 201 -3.70 -4.11 1.26
CA PRO A 201 -2.61 -4.69 0.46
C PRO A 201 -1.79 -3.61 -0.26
N GLY A 202 -0.67 -4.00 -0.80
CA GLY A 202 0.18 -3.15 -1.63
C GLY A 202 1.01 -2.14 -0.84
N ARG A 203 1.42 -1.07 -1.53
CA ARG A 203 2.25 0.01 -0.97
C ARG A 203 1.34 1.10 -0.41
N ARG A 204 1.45 1.35 0.87
CA ARG A 204 0.56 2.23 1.64
C ARG A 204 1.12 3.64 1.71
N VAL A 205 0.33 4.59 1.23
CA VAL A 205 0.76 5.98 1.13
C VAL A 205 -0.38 6.92 1.53
N ILE A 206 -0.05 7.95 2.30
CA ILE A 206 -0.92 9.10 2.56
C ILE A 206 -0.37 10.29 1.78
N LEU A 207 -1.25 10.99 1.08
CA LEU A 207 -0.99 12.26 0.44
C LEU A 207 -1.86 13.31 1.11
N ALA A 208 -1.27 14.14 1.96
CA ALA A 208 -1.97 15.12 2.76
C ALA A 208 -1.80 16.53 2.19
N VAL A 209 -2.91 17.15 1.79
CA VAL A 209 -2.98 18.56 1.37
C VAL A 209 -3.43 19.36 2.58
N THR A 210 -2.52 20.10 3.24
CA THR A 210 -2.75 20.75 4.53
C THR A 210 -1.81 21.95 4.71
N ASP A 211 -2.07 22.82 5.71
CA ASP A 211 -1.11 23.82 6.16
C ASP A 211 -0.02 23.22 7.07
N GLY A 212 -0.16 21.94 7.45
CA GLY A 212 0.79 21.23 8.32
C GLY A 212 0.70 21.58 9.80
N VAL A 213 -0.29 22.36 10.20
CA VAL A 213 -0.46 22.85 11.57
C VAL A 213 -1.47 22.01 12.34
N ASP A 214 -1.04 21.42 13.44
CA ASP A 214 -1.92 20.71 14.36
C ASP A 214 -2.39 21.63 15.49
N ARG A 215 -3.70 21.59 15.78
CA ARG A 215 -4.32 22.49 16.76
C ARG A 215 -5.11 21.77 17.84
N GLY A 216 -4.77 20.53 18.18
CA GLY A 216 -5.48 19.88 19.26
C GLY A 216 -5.43 18.37 19.34
N SER A 217 -4.61 17.70 18.54
CA SER A 217 -4.44 16.24 18.61
C SER A 217 -3.95 15.78 19.97
N ARG A 218 -4.41 14.62 20.39
CA ARG A 218 -3.93 13.91 21.58
C ARG A 218 -2.58 13.23 21.32
N ASN A 219 -2.38 12.74 20.11
CA ASN A 219 -1.13 12.16 19.69
C ASN A 219 -0.13 13.26 19.35
N SER A 220 1.13 13.04 19.70
CA SER A 220 2.22 13.90 19.27
C SER A 220 2.65 13.56 17.84
N TRP A 221 3.25 14.52 17.13
CA TRP A 221 3.86 14.28 15.83
C TRP A 221 4.90 13.14 15.85
N ASN A 222 5.61 13.00 16.97
CA ASN A 222 6.60 11.94 17.15
C ASN A 222 5.96 10.57 17.30
N ALA A 223 4.83 10.46 18.01
CA ALA A 223 4.05 9.22 18.11
C ALA A 223 3.48 8.82 16.74
N LEU A 224 2.93 9.78 15.99
CA LEU A 224 2.45 9.53 14.63
C LEU A 224 3.56 9.04 13.70
N ARG A 225 4.72 9.72 13.72
CA ARG A 225 5.89 9.33 12.92
C ARG A 225 6.28 7.88 13.18
N TYR A 226 6.45 7.53 14.46
CA TYR A 226 6.79 6.18 14.88
C TYR A 226 5.73 5.16 14.43
N PHE A 227 4.46 5.49 14.58
CA PHE A 227 3.35 4.65 14.17
C PHE A 227 3.33 4.43 12.65
N ALA A 228 3.54 5.47 11.86
CA ALA A 228 3.62 5.37 10.40
C ALA A 228 4.79 4.48 9.95
N GLN A 229 5.96 4.61 10.58
CA GLN A 229 7.10 3.73 10.35
C GLN A 229 6.79 2.28 10.67
N THR A 230 6.23 2.00 11.84
CA THR A 230 5.82 0.66 12.29
C THR A 230 4.84 0.01 11.30
N LYS A 231 3.90 0.78 10.75
CA LYS A 231 2.92 0.29 9.79
C LYS A 231 3.37 0.34 8.33
N SER A 232 4.60 0.77 8.06
CA SER A 232 5.15 0.95 6.71
C SER A 232 4.24 1.79 5.81
N VAL A 233 3.73 2.90 6.36
CA VAL A 233 2.90 3.88 5.66
C VAL A 233 3.72 5.14 5.42
N ALA A 234 4.00 5.46 4.17
CA ALA A 234 4.69 6.70 3.82
C ALA A 234 3.71 7.87 3.78
N ILE A 235 4.12 9.01 4.34
CA ILE A 235 3.32 10.24 4.34
C ILE A 235 3.99 11.28 3.46
N PHE A 236 3.27 11.73 2.43
CA PHE A 236 3.66 12.86 1.59
C PHE A 236 2.78 14.06 1.95
N GLY A 237 3.39 15.18 2.23
CA GLY A 237 2.69 16.43 2.51
C GLY A 237 2.73 17.37 1.31
N LEU A 238 1.62 18.03 1.01
CA LEU A 238 1.53 19.18 0.13
C LEU A 238 1.07 20.36 0.98
N VAL A 239 1.99 21.29 1.25
CA VAL A 239 1.69 22.49 2.02
C VAL A 239 1.64 23.71 1.12
N GLN A 240 0.68 24.58 1.39
CA GLN A 240 0.71 25.91 0.80
C GLN A 240 1.77 26.76 1.49
N PRO A 241 2.58 27.49 0.74
CA PRO A 241 3.46 28.46 1.39
C PRO A 241 2.57 29.53 2.06
N GLY A 242 2.48 29.46 3.36
CA GLY A 242 2.10 30.61 4.16
C GLY A 242 3.17 31.68 4.03
N ASP A 243 2.96 32.86 4.61
CA ASP A 243 3.91 33.96 4.54
C ASP A 243 5.32 33.52 5.00
N LEU A 244 6.10 33.06 4.06
CA LEU A 244 7.58 32.90 3.98
C LEU A 244 8.40 32.51 5.23
N LYS A 245 7.80 32.10 6.32
CA LYS A 245 8.53 31.65 7.50
C LYS A 245 8.20 30.19 7.79
N PHE A 246 9.23 29.35 7.80
CA PHE A 246 9.16 28.02 8.40
C PHE A 246 8.60 28.18 9.82
N THR A 247 7.40 27.65 10.04
CA THR A 247 6.86 27.57 11.39
C THR A 247 7.40 26.31 12.05
N PRO A 248 7.53 26.27 13.39
CA PRO A 248 7.90 25.04 14.09
C PRO A 248 6.97 23.85 13.77
N ASP A 249 5.72 24.12 13.40
CA ASP A 249 4.76 23.08 13.04
C ASP A 249 5.02 22.53 11.63
N GLU A 250 5.42 23.37 10.67
CA GLU A 250 5.85 22.90 9.36
C GLU A 250 7.09 22.00 9.46
N ASP A 251 8.04 22.33 10.34
CA ASP A 251 9.22 21.49 10.59
C ASP A 251 8.84 20.13 11.20
N ARG A 252 7.85 20.10 12.10
CA ARG A 252 7.32 18.86 12.67
C ARG A 252 6.63 18.01 11.58
N PHE A 253 5.82 18.64 10.74
CA PHE A 253 5.15 17.93 9.67
C PHE A 253 6.14 17.44 8.60
N ASN A 254 7.15 18.25 8.26
CA ASN A 254 8.26 17.80 7.41
C ASN A 254 8.95 16.57 8.00
N SER A 255 9.23 16.57 9.31
CA SER A 255 9.83 15.43 10.00
C SER A 255 8.93 14.19 9.95
N VAL A 256 7.62 14.34 10.10
CA VAL A 256 6.66 13.22 9.94
C VAL A 256 6.74 12.66 8.55
N CYS A 257 6.72 13.50 7.52
CA CYS A 257 6.80 13.06 6.12
C CYS A 257 8.11 12.33 5.84
N GLU A 258 9.25 12.96 6.11
CA GLU A 258 10.55 12.40 5.78
C GLU A 258 10.85 11.10 6.52
N LEU A 259 10.55 11.06 7.81
CA LEU A 259 10.85 9.89 8.64
C LEU A 259 9.85 8.74 8.47
N SER A 260 8.70 8.97 7.83
CA SER A 260 7.80 7.90 7.41
C SER A 260 8.12 7.33 6.02
N GLY A 261 9.11 7.89 5.31
CA GLY A 261 9.49 7.44 3.98
C GLY A 261 8.88 8.23 2.82
N GLY A 262 8.32 9.39 3.12
CA GLY A 262 7.82 10.36 2.14
C GLY A 262 8.61 11.65 2.14
N MET A 263 7.97 12.75 1.81
CA MET A 263 8.54 14.09 1.82
C MET A 263 7.47 15.18 1.84
N LEU A 264 7.87 16.39 2.20
CA LEU A 264 7.05 17.58 2.13
C LEU A 264 7.27 18.30 0.79
N LEU A 265 6.18 18.60 0.09
CA LEU A 265 6.17 19.39 -1.14
C LEU A 265 5.44 20.72 -0.88
N ARG A 266 5.91 21.78 -1.48
CA ARG A 266 5.25 23.08 -1.44
C ARG A 266 4.42 23.27 -2.70
N THR A 267 3.17 23.72 -2.54
CA THR A 267 2.24 23.93 -3.63
C THR A 267 1.48 25.25 -3.48
N SER A 268 1.12 25.84 -4.59
CA SER A 268 0.12 26.91 -4.64
C SER A 268 -1.20 26.36 -5.19
N ALA A 269 -2.27 27.13 -5.06
CA ALA A 269 -3.57 26.75 -5.64
C ALA A 269 -3.47 26.46 -7.16
N ASN A 270 -2.70 27.29 -7.86
CA ASN A 270 -2.51 27.15 -9.32
C ASN A 270 -1.64 25.95 -9.72
N ASP A 271 -0.83 25.46 -8.80
CA ASP A 271 0.11 24.35 -9.05
C ASP A 271 -0.39 23.01 -8.48
N LEU A 272 -1.54 22.97 -7.84
CA LEU A 272 -2.01 21.77 -7.11
C LEU A 272 -2.08 20.54 -8.01
N VAL A 273 -2.65 20.64 -9.21
CA VAL A 273 -2.69 19.54 -10.19
C VAL A 273 -1.29 19.00 -10.48
N LYS A 274 -0.36 19.90 -10.78
CA LYS A 274 1.02 19.56 -11.11
C LYS A 274 1.75 18.91 -9.93
N GLN A 275 1.54 19.43 -8.72
CA GLN A 275 2.20 18.92 -7.52
C GLN A 275 1.62 17.58 -7.06
N LEU A 276 0.31 17.35 -7.20
CA LEU A 276 -0.30 16.05 -6.96
C LEU A 276 0.25 14.99 -7.93
N ALA A 277 0.28 15.30 -9.22
CA ALA A 277 0.87 14.41 -10.22
C ALA A 277 2.35 14.14 -9.94
N TRP A 278 3.10 15.16 -9.52
CA TRP A 278 4.50 15.02 -9.12
C TRP A 278 4.67 14.12 -7.91
N ALA A 279 3.84 14.30 -6.88
CA ALA A 279 3.85 13.44 -5.69
C ALA A 279 3.62 11.96 -6.06
N VAL A 280 2.64 11.66 -6.91
CA VAL A 280 2.40 10.29 -7.38
C VAL A 280 3.57 9.76 -8.19
N LYS A 281 4.19 10.60 -9.03
CA LYS A 281 5.42 10.23 -9.75
C LYS A 281 6.57 9.89 -8.80
N LEU A 282 6.75 10.63 -7.71
CA LEU A 282 7.75 10.34 -6.68
C LEU A 282 7.43 9.02 -5.96
N ILE A 283 6.17 8.78 -5.63
CA ILE A 283 5.71 7.52 -5.02
C ILE A 283 6.05 6.34 -5.94
N ARG A 284 5.75 6.43 -7.23
CA ARG A 284 6.06 5.40 -8.23
C ARG A 284 7.56 5.23 -8.48
N GLY A 285 8.32 6.29 -8.29
CA GLY A 285 9.78 6.31 -8.45
C GLY A 285 10.56 5.77 -7.25
N ARG A 286 9.90 5.31 -6.18
CA ARG A 286 10.58 4.70 -5.03
C ARG A 286 11.24 3.38 -5.43
N TYR A 287 12.26 3.02 -4.69
CA TYR A 287 12.87 1.70 -4.77
C TYR A 287 12.24 0.76 -3.76
N ILE A 288 12.04 -0.50 -4.14
CA ILE A 288 11.83 -1.60 -3.21
C ILE A 288 13.19 -2.20 -2.96
N VAL A 289 13.71 -1.97 -1.77
CA VAL A 289 14.99 -2.52 -1.30
C VAL A 289 14.72 -3.81 -0.56
N GLU A 290 15.35 -4.90 -1.00
CA GLU A 290 15.15 -6.25 -0.47
C GLU A 290 16.44 -6.79 0.10
N PHE A 291 16.38 -7.30 1.31
CA PHE A 291 17.52 -7.92 1.98
C PHE A 291 17.05 -9.03 2.94
N PRO A 292 17.88 -10.06 3.18
CA PRO A 292 17.54 -11.09 4.14
C PRO A 292 17.58 -10.51 5.56
N ARG A 293 16.58 -10.82 6.37
CA ARG A 293 16.59 -10.48 7.80
C ARG A 293 17.77 -11.19 8.46
N PRO A 294 18.67 -10.49 9.15
CA PRO A 294 19.72 -11.15 9.91
C PRO A 294 19.14 -12.08 10.97
N VAL A 295 19.72 -13.25 11.15
CA VAL A 295 19.23 -14.30 12.06
C VAL A 295 19.13 -13.80 13.51
N THR A 296 20.03 -12.89 13.88
CA THR A 296 20.06 -12.29 15.23
C THR A 296 19.04 -11.17 15.44
N THR A 297 18.34 -10.72 14.39
CA THR A 297 17.39 -9.62 14.48
C THR A 297 16.07 -10.13 15.03
N VAL A 298 15.67 -9.64 16.20
CA VAL A 298 14.37 -9.96 16.81
C VAL A 298 13.23 -9.28 16.03
N ALA A 299 11.99 -9.74 16.29
CA ALA A 299 10.83 -9.03 15.76
C ALA A 299 10.62 -7.68 16.44
N GLY A 300 9.99 -6.74 15.77
CA GLY A 300 9.68 -5.42 16.29
C GLY A 300 10.31 -4.29 15.50
N HIS A 301 10.36 -3.11 16.13
CA HIS A 301 10.88 -1.90 15.51
C HIS A 301 12.41 -1.86 15.54
N HIS A 302 13.00 -1.52 14.38
CA HIS A 302 14.43 -1.33 14.22
C HIS A 302 14.72 0.01 13.53
N SER A 303 15.75 0.70 14.00
CA SER A 303 16.29 1.85 13.26
C SER A 303 16.93 1.34 11.98
N MET A 304 16.55 1.91 10.85
CA MET A 304 17.06 1.50 9.54
C MET A 304 17.70 2.66 8.82
N ASP A 305 18.93 2.45 8.40
CA ASP A 305 19.66 3.37 7.53
C ASP A 305 19.99 2.69 6.19
N ILE A 306 19.61 3.37 5.09
CA ILE A 306 19.90 2.91 3.72
C ILE A 306 20.88 3.88 3.10
N THR A 307 21.97 3.34 2.57
CA THR A 307 23.04 4.13 1.94
C THR A 307 23.32 3.65 0.53
N ILE A 308 23.79 4.57 -0.32
CA ILE A 308 24.19 4.29 -1.70
C ILE A 308 25.66 4.64 -1.85
N SER A 309 26.52 3.66 -2.13
CA SER A 309 27.98 3.83 -2.13
C SER A 309 28.50 4.88 -3.11
N THR A 310 27.77 5.16 -4.18
CA THR A 310 28.16 6.15 -5.23
C THR A 310 27.48 7.50 -5.07
N ARG A 311 26.58 7.65 -4.10
CA ARG A 311 25.77 8.84 -3.87
C ARG A 311 25.60 9.11 -2.37
N PRO A 312 26.67 9.50 -1.68
CA PRO A 312 26.60 9.77 -0.23
C PRO A 312 25.74 10.98 0.11
N ASP A 313 25.49 11.85 -0.88
CA ASP A 313 24.68 13.07 -0.81
C ASP A 313 23.20 12.84 -1.20
N ALA A 314 22.80 11.61 -1.50
CA ALA A 314 21.43 11.34 -1.89
C ALA A 314 20.45 11.55 -0.71
N PHE A 315 19.28 12.11 -1.04
CA PHE A 315 18.15 12.16 -0.13
C PHE A 315 17.49 10.79 -0.12
N ILE A 316 17.59 10.06 1.01
CA ILE A 316 17.11 8.68 1.13
C ILE A 316 16.14 8.60 2.31
N ARG A 317 14.91 8.12 2.05
CA ARG A 317 13.87 7.98 3.07
C ARG A 317 13.20 6.60 2.95
N PRO A 318 13.56 5.65 3.83
CA PRO A 318 12.89 4.34 3.88
C PRO A 318 11.51 4.44 4.54
N ALA A 319 10.53 3.69 4.01
CA ALA A 319 9.20 3.57 4.59
C ALA A 319 9.06 2.21 5.27
N GLY A 320 9.12 2.20 6.58
CA GLY A 320 9.00 0.99 7.38
C GLY A 320 10.27 0.68 8.16
N SER A 321 10.05 0.09 9.32
CA SER A 321 11.12 -0.23 10.27
C SER A 321 10.75 -1.40 11.18
N GLU A 322 9.60 -2.04 10.94
CA GLU A 322 9.15 -3.16 11.78
C GLU A 322 9.40 -4.49 11.08
N PHE A 323 10.01 -5.41 11.79
CA PHE A 323 10.12 -6.80 11.37
C PHE A 323 8.99 -7.61 11.99
N PRO A 324 8.28 -8.41 11.19
CA PRO A 324 7.21 -9.25 11.72
C PRO A 324 7.75 -10.33 12.64
N HIS A 325 6.91 -10.80 13.55
CA HIS A 325 7.17 -12.03 14.28
C HIS A 325 7.23 -13.20 13.30
N ASP A 326 8.09 -14.15 13.60
CA ASP A 326 8.14 -15.40 12.84
C ASP A 326 6.80 -16.12 12.99
N ASP A 327 6.27 -16.66 11.87
CA ASP A 327 5.01 -17.40 11.90
C ASP A 327 5.24 -18.78 12.55
N PRO A 328 4.58 -19.07 13.69
CA PRO A 328 4.75 -20.35 14.37
C PRO A 328 4.36 -21.55 13.50
N SER A 329 3.44 -21.38 12.56
CA SER A 329 3.02 -22.45 11.64
C SER A 329 4.15 -22.85 10.70
N ILE A 330 4.95 -21.88 10.28
CA ILE A 330 6.13 -22.11 9.42
C ILE A 330 7.27 -22.71 10.23
N LEU A 331 7.52 -22.19 11.43
CA LEU A 331 8.60 -22.70 12.30
C LEU A 331 8.36 -24.14 12.76
N ASN A 332 7.10 -24.53 12.95
CA ASN A 332 6.72 -25.88 13.40
C ASN A 332 6.46 -26.84 12.23
N ASP A 333 6.53 -26.40 10.98
CA ASP A 333 6.40 -27.28 9.81
C ASP A 333 7.67 -28.12 9.65
N PRO A 334 7.61 -29.43 9.78
CA PRO A 334 8.78 -30.31 9.67
C PRO A 334 9.43 -30.30 8.28
N THR A 335 8.73 -29.78 7.26
CA THR A 335 9.26 -29.63 5.89
C THR A 335 9.97 -28.28 5.69
N THR A 336 9.89 -27.38 6.67
CA THR A 336 10.59 -26.08 6.62
C THR A 336 12.07 -26.26 6.90
N VAL A 337 12.91 -25.86 5.94
CA VAL A 337 14.35 -25.81 6.13
C VAL A 337 14.71 -24.41 6.64
N PRO A 338 15.24 -24.28 7.86
CA PRO A 338 15.67 -22.98 8.37
C PRO A 338 16.84 -22.45 7.51
N PRO A 339 16.94 -21.11 7.35
CA PRO A 339 18.05 -20.53 6.64
C PRO A 339 19.38 -20.86 7.36
N ASP A 340 20.35 -21.32 6.61
CA ASP A 340 21.70 -21.58 7.14
C ASP A 340 22.39 -20.23 7.43
N PRO A 341 22.67 -19.90 8.69
CA PRO A 341 23.27 -18.62 9.06
C PRO A 341 24.71 -18.45 8.53
N SER A 342 25.35 -19.54 8.14
CA SER A 342 26.73 -19.52 7.59
C SER A 342 26.75 -19.22 6.09
N ARG A 343 25.61 -19.35 5.40
CA ARG A 343 25.53 -19.10 3.97
C ARG A 343 25.02 -17.67 3.74
N THR A 344 25.86 -16.86 3.13
CA THR A 344 25.37 -15.65 2.45
C THR A 344 24.39 -16.11 1.38
N PRO A 345 23.15 -15.58 1.30
CA PRO A 345 22.22 -15.98 0.27
C PRO A 345 22.87 -15.81 -1.11
N GLU A 346 23.21 -16.90 -1.74
CA GLU A 346 23.61 -16.87 -3.14
C GLU A 346 22.39 -16.48 -3.94
N LEU A 347 22.52 -15.46 -4.77
CA LEU A 347 21.54 -15.10 -5.78
C LEU A 347 21.40 -16.33 -6.70
N GLY A 348 20.41 -17.16 -6.41
CA GLY A 348 20.09 -18.27 -7.26
C GLY A 348 19.75 -17.76 -8.64
N ASN A 349 20.47 -18.18 -9.66
CA ASN A 349 20.02 -18.05 -11.04
C ASN A 349 18.67 -18.80 -11.12
N ARG A 350 17.55 -18.08 -11.04
CA ARG A 350 16.25 -18.64 -11.31
C ARG A 350 16.23 -19.07 -12.78
N LYS A 351 16.50 -20.34 -13.01
CA LYS A 351 16.09 -20.97 -14.26
C LYS A 351 14.57 -21.02 -14.21
N VAL A 352 13.92 -20.23 -15.04
CA VAL A 352 12.50 -20.36 -15.30
C VAL A 352 12.35 -21.75 -15.93
N LEU A 353 11.79 -22.69 -15.17
CA LEU A 353 11.37 -23.97 -15.72
C LEU A 353 10.17 -23.69 -16.63
N THR A 354 10.38 -23.69 -17.92
CA THR A 354 9.29 -23.71 -18.88
C THR A 354 8.52 -25.01 -18.69
N PRO A 355 7.20 -24.98 -18.47
CA PRO A 355 6.39 -26.19 -18.45
C PRO A 355 6.48 -26.86 -19.83
N HIS A 356 6.78 -28.17 -19.83
CA HIS A 356 6.72 -29.03 -21.00
C HIS A 356 5.27 -29.38 -21.33
#